data_f640e0faada73d1cc31ca6615891e25f
#
_entry.id   f640e0faada73d1cc31ca6615891e25f
#
_cell.length_a   1.000
_cell.length_b   1.000
_cell.length_c   1.000
_cell.angle_alpha   90.00
_cell.angle_beta   90.00
_cell.angle_gamma   90.00
#
_symmetry.space_group_name_H-M   'P 1'
#
loop_
_entity.id
_entity.type
_entity.pdbx_description
1 polymer ?
#
loop_
_entity_poly.entity_id
_entity_poly.type
_entity_poly.pdbx_seq_one_letter_code
_entity_poly.pdbx_strand_id
1 'polypeptide(L)'
;TPPADAWRRGAAAPGLQATETRAFPSMLRAGERLRLSEVRALGAGFPLRGEFRLAAADGTSVRASSVPAAGTAWLTRAGAELLGVGLGDMVKLGQSEFRLAALVTQEPDAALDYFNMAPRVFIALEDLAATGLVQEGSRVAHRLVVAGEPAAVERFVAQARAALGRGQRLETVADARPEIRSALDRAGRFLGLAALIAVVLAAVAVALAARRHAARHLDGCAMLRCLGADQRTITLTYGLELLGLGLIGGLAGAVLGLALQSFATEWLATRLGLALPPVGWRPLAEGLATALVVLAGFGLPPVLALRKVPTLRVLRRDVAGGEARGWASGVVGIAALVALVSWRAGSMALALTLLGGLAATLFFAWSRTRSA
;
A
#
# COMPACT_ATOMS: atom_id res chain seq x y z
N THR A 1 -1.16 23.46 -21.49
CA THR A 1 -2.39 23.42 -22.29
C THR A 1 -3.56 23.35 -21.32
N PRO A 2 -4.61 24.18 -21.50
CA PRO A 2 -5.80 24.09 -20.65
C PRO A 2 -6.47 22.71 -20.76
N PRO A 3 -7.18 22.28 -19.72
CA PRO A 3 -7.89 21.00 -19.75
C PRO A 3 -8.94 21.00 -20.85
N ALA A 4 -9.04 19.90 -21.59
CA ALA A 4 -10.03 19.76 -22.64
C ALA A 4 -11.46 19.82 -22.09
N ASP A 5 -12.41 20.38 -22.83
CA ASP A 5 -13.81 20.48 -22.40
C ASP A 5 -14.47 19.11 -22.15
N ALA A 6 -13.98 18.06 -22.82
CA ALA A 6 -14.39 16.70 -22.56
C ALA A 6 -14.08 16.27 -21.11
N TRP A 7 -12.95 16.71 -20.55
CA TRP A 7 -12.58 16.38 -19.18
C TRP A 7 -13.38 17.16 -18.14
N ARG A 8 -13.67 18.44 -18.42
CA ARG A 8 -14.57 19.25 -17.59
C ARG A 8 -15.96 18.60 -17.50
N ARG A 9 -16.48 18.14 -18.64
CA ARG A 9 -17.77 17.42 -18.69
C ARG A 9 -17.71 16.08 -17.95
N GLY A 10 -16.64 15.32 -18.14
CA GLY A 10 -16.45 14.06 -17.43
C GLY A 10 -16.32 14.24 -15.93
N ALA A 11 -15.66 15.31 -15.49
CA ALA A 11 -15.48 15.65 -14.08
C ALA A 11 -16.75 16.21 -13.42
N ALA A 12 -17.77 16.62 -14.21
CA ALA A 12 -19.10 17.01 -13.71
C ALA A 12 -20.05 15.82 -13.49
N ALA A 13 -19.58 14.57 -13.66
CA ALA A 13 -20.39 13.37 -13.46
C ALA A 13 -20.82 13.23 -11.99
N PRO A 14 -21.98 12.58 -11.72
CA PRO A 14 -22.46 12.34 -10.37
C PRO A 14 -21.44 11.60 -9.51
N GLY A 15 -21.24 12.06 -8.27
CA GLY A 15 -20.25 11.51 -7.32
C GLY A 15 -18.83 12.06 -7.47
N LEU A 16 -18.60 13.00 -8.41
CA LEU A 16 -17.35 13.72 -8.57
C LEU A 16 -17.51 15.19 -8.22
N GLN A 17 -16.46 15.76 -7.67
CA GLN A 17 -16.28 17.19 -7.47
C GLN A 17 -15.02 17.60 -8.25
N ALA A 18 -15.08 18.71 -8.95
CA ALA A 18 -13.96 19.20 -9.73
C ALA A 18 -13.76 20.70 -9.53
N THR A 19 -12.49 21.11 -9.56
CA THR A 19 -12.09 22.52 -9.55
C THR A 19 -10.86 22.71 -10.41
N GLU A 20 -10.67 23.91 -10.94
CA GLU A 20 -9.50 24.26 -11.73
C GLU A 20 -8.55 25.12 -10.91
N THR A 21 -7.26 24.90 -11.08
CA THR A 21 -6.23 25.77 -10.55
C THR A 21 -5.22 26.13 -11.62
N ARG A 22 -4.65 27.30 -11.52
CA ARG A 22 -3.57 27.75 -12.41
C ARG A 22 -2.39 28.21 -11.56
N ALA A 23 -1.19 27.78 -11.92
CA ALA A 23 0.02 28.15 -11.21
C ALA A 23 1.08 28.64 -12.22
N PHE A 24 1.76 29.72 -11.87
CA PHE A 24 2.86 30.27 -12.66
C PHE A 24 3.70 31.23 -11.81
N PRO A 25 5.00 31.38 -12.12
CA PRO A 25 5.83 32.36 -11.45
C PRO A 25 5.53 33.78 -11.96
N SER A 26 5.44 34.73 -11.05
CA SER A 26 5.30 36.15 -11.37
C SER A 26 5.92 37.03 -10.29
N MET A 27 6.10 38.32 -10.63
CA MET A 27 6.62 39.28 -9.68
C MET A 27 5.49 39.87 -8.85
N LEU A 28 5.58 39.71 -7.53
CA LEU A 28 4.69 40.35 -6.57
C LEU A 28 5.35 41.61 -6.03
N ARG A 29 4.65 42.73 -6.11
CA ARG A 29 5.11 44.04 -5.65
C ARG A 29 4.34 44.52 -4.41
N ALA A 30 5.06 45.02 -3.44
CA ALA A 30 4.50 45.66 -2.26
C ALA A 30 5.31 46.94 -1.98
N GLY A 31 4.70 48.09 -2.27
CA GLY A 31 5.43 49.37 -2.26
C GLY A 31 6.65 49.34 -3.23
N GLU A 32 7.81 49.59 -2.66
CA GLU A 32 9.09 49.53 -3.38
C GLU A 32 9.70 48.13 -3.51
N ARG A 33 9.18 47.17 -2.76
CA ARG A 33 9.74 45.79 -2.74
C ARG A 33 9.11 44.93 -3.81
N LEU A 34 9.95 44.21 -4.51
CA LEU A 34 9.58 43.30 -5.60
C LEU A 34 10.15 41.92 -5.32
N ARG A 35 9.34 40.88 -5.40
CA ARG A 35 9.78 39.50 -5.19
C ARG A 35 9.16 38.56 -6.20
N LEU A 36 9.98 37.66 -6.72
CA LEU A 36 9.48 36.54 -7.52
C LEU A 36 8.67 35.60 -6.59
N SER A 37 7.43 35.37 -6.96
CA SER A 37 6.48 34.59 -6.20
C SER A 37 5.76 33.60 -7.11
N GLU A 38 5.37 32.45 -6.58
CA GLU A 38 4.48 31.53 -7.28
C GLU A 38 3.04 32.00 -7.10
N VAL A 39 2.40 32.37 -8.18
CA VAL A 39 0.98 32.74 -8.19
C VAL A 39 0.15 31.49 -8.37
N ARG A 40 -0.79 31.27 -7.45
CA ARG A 40 -1.77 30.17 -7.51
C ARG A 40 -3.18 30.74 -7.56
N ALA A 41 -3.77 30.71 -8.74
CA ALA A 41 -5.16 31.11 -8.94
C ALA A 41 -6.05 29.88 -8.70
N LEU A 42 -6.96 29.99 -7.74
CA LEU A 42 -7.77 28.90 -7.21
C LEU A 42 -9.22 29.04 -7.69
N GLY A 43 -9.76 27.99 -8.27
CA GLY A 43 -11.16 27.92 -8.65
C GLY A 43 -12.09 27.70 -7.44
N ALA A 44 -13.34 28.04 -7.60
CA ALA A 44 -14.35 27.83 -6.58
C ALA A 44 -14.39 26.36 -6.13
N GLY A 45 -14.58 26.14 -4.83
CA GLY A 45 -14.60 24.81 -4.24
C GLY A 45 -13.23 24.19 -3.94
N PHE A 46 -12.13 24.88 -4.25
CA PHE A 46 -10.81 24.43 -3.78
C PHE A 46 -10.63 24.76 -2.29
N PRO A 47 -10.03 23.89 -1.47
CA PRO A 47 -9.51 22.57 -1.78
C PRO A 47 -10.60 21.48 -1.73
N LEU A 48 -10.61 20.55 -2.68
CA LEU A 48 -11.55 19.42 -2.67
C LEU A 48 -11.29 18.43 -1.54
N ARG A 49 -10.05 18.39 -1.05
CA ARG A 49 -9.59 17.61 0.11
C ARG A 49 -8.56 18.40 0.90
N GLY A 50 -8.57 18.22 2.22
CA GLY A 50 -7.72 19.01 3.12
C GLY A 50 -8.29 20.42 3.36
N GLU A 51 -7.49 21.28 3.97
CA GLU A 51 -7.87 22.64 4.36
C GLU A 51 -6.64 23.55 4.40
N PHE A 52 -6.86 24.84 4.18
CA PHE A 52 -5.84 25.84 4.48
C PHE A 52 -5.82 26.13 5.98
N ARG A 53 -4.64 26.40 6.51
CA ARG A 53 -4.52 27.04 7.82
C ARG A 53 -4.04 28.46 7.63
N LEU A 54 -4.84 29.39 8.12
CA LEU A 54 -4.58 30.82 8.04
C LEU A 54 -4.17 31.33 9.41
N ALA A 55 -3.21 32.25 9.48
CA ALA A 55 -2.87 32.90 10.73
C ALA A 55 -3.98 33.84 11.13
N ALA A 56 -4.50 33.68 12.34
CA ALA A 56 -5.37 34.67 12.96
C ALA A 56 -4.55 35.79 13.62
N ALA A 57 -5.21 36.93 13.91
CA ALA A 57 -4.55 38.10 14.52
C ALA A 57 -3.96 37.82 15.91
N ASP A 58 -4.50 36.85 16.63
CA ASP A 58 -4.06 36.37 17.95
C ASP A 58 -2.91 35.36 17.92
N GLY A 59 -2.37 35.05 16.73
CA GLY A 59 -1.32 34.06 16.54
C GLY A 59 -1.84 32.61 16.44
N THR A 60 -3.12 32.35 16.63
CA THR A 60 -3.75 31.05 16.42
C THR A 60 -3.91 30.76 14.93
N SER A 61 -4.14 29.49 14.56
CA SER A 61 -4.42 29.12 13.18
C SER A 61 -5.90 28.78 13.00
N VAL A 62 -6.55 29.46 12.07
CA VAL A 62 -7.95 29.21 11.69
C VAL A 62 -7.96 28.32 10.42
N ARG A 63 -8.87 27.36 10.40
CA ARG A 63 -9.09 26.51 9.23
C ARG A 63 -9.94 27.23 8.19
N ALA A 64 -9.53 27.19 6.94
CA ALA A 64 -10.30 27.71 5.82
C ALA A 64 -10.45 26.62 4.74
N SER A 65 -11.70 26.36 4.36
CA SER A 65 -12.08 25.45 3.28
C SER A 65 -12.57 26.19 2.03
N SER A 66 -12.29 27.50 1.96
CA SER A 66 -12.65 28.39 0.84
C SER A 66 -11.40 28.91 0.14
N VAL A 67 -11.63 29.62 -0.95
CA VAL A 67 -10.61 30.37 -1.69
C VAL A 67 -10.63 31.84 -1.28
N PRO A 68 -9.59 32.65 -1.60
CA PRO A 68 -9.64 34.10 -1.40
C PRO A 68 -10.88 34.71 -2.05
N ALA A 69 -11.50 35.68 -1.39
CA ALA A 69 -12.59 36.46 -1.97
C ALA A 69 -12.08 37.32 -3.14
N ALA A 70 -12.94 37.66 -4.09
CA ALA A 70 -12.59 38.50 -5.22
C ALA A 70 -11.92 39.81 -4.75
N GLY A 71 -10.86 40.22 -5.43
CA GLY A 71 -10.06 41.40 -5.09
C GLY A 71 -9.19 41.26 -3.83
N THR A 72 -9.09 40.03 -3.27
CA THR A 72 -8.20 39.72 -2.14
C THR A 72 -7.17 38.72 -2.48
N ALA A 73 -6.04 38.74 -1.76
CA ALA A 73 -4.99 37.73 -1.88
C ALA A 73 -4.65 37.15 -0.51
N TRP A 74 -4.23 35.90 -0.50
CA TRP A 74 -3.54 35.28 0.63
C TRP A 74 -2.07 35.08 0.28
N LEU A 75 -1.20 35.23 1.26
CA LEU A 75 0.24 35.11 1.08
C LEU A 75 0.80 34.13 2.11
N THR A 76 1.78 33.33 1.76
CA THR A 76 2.50 32.56 2.75
C THR A 76 3.18 33.46 3.78
N ARG A 77 3.25 33.04 5.05
CA ARG A 77 3.90 33.82 6.12
C ARG A 77 5.32 34.22 5.72
N ALA A 78 6.12 33.29 5.22
CA ALA A 78 7.47 33.60 4.73
C ALA A 78 7.49 34.64 3.62
N GLY A 79 6.49 34.63 2.72
CA GLY A 79 6.33 35.62 1.65
C GLY A 79 6.01 37.01 2.19
N ALA A 80 5.14 37.09 3.20
CA ALA A 80 4.79 38.35 3.87
C ALA A 80 6.01 38.98 4.59
N GLU A 81 6.78 38.15 5.29
CA GLU A 81 8.00 38.59 5.97
C GLU A 81 9.06 39.11 4.98
N LEU A 82 9.26 38.42 3.85
CA LEU A 82 10.19 38.84 2.80
C LEU A 82 9.79 40.14 2.09
N LEU A 83 8.49 40.39 1.96
CA LEU A 83 7.94 41.62 1.36
C LEU A 83 7.73 42.74 2.40
N GLY A 84 7.73 42.39 3.70
CA GLY A 84 7.47 43.31 4.81
C GLY A 84 6.05 43.84 4.80
N VAL A 85 5.06 42.98 4.49
CA VAL A 85 3.65 43.32 4.42
C VAL A 85 2.88 42.57 5.50
N GLY A 86 1.82 43.25 6.00
CA GLY A 86 0.89 42.70 6.97
C GLY A 86 -0.54 42.54 6.43
N LEU A 87 -1.41 42.02 7.27
CA LEU A 87 -2.84 41.93 6.94
C LEU A 87 -3.44 43.31 6.68
N GLY A 88 -4.19 43.43 5.60
CA GLY A 88 -4.82 44.67 5.15
C GLY A 88 -4.01 45.48 4.14
N ASP A 89 -2.72 45.20 4.00
CA ASP A 89 -1.85 45.90 3.04
C ASP A 89 -2.22 45.54 1.60
N MET A 90 -1.90 46.48 0.69
CA MET A 90 -2.11 46.30 -0.74
C MET A 90 -0.87 45.70 -1.39
N VAL A 91 -1.08 44.67 -2.20
CA VAL A 91 -0.06 44.03 -2.99
C VAL A 91 -0.46 44.09 -4.48
N LYS A 92 0.50 44.41 -5.34
CA LYS A 92 0.27 44.53 -6.78
C LYS A 92 0.76 43.29 -7.50
N LEU A 93 -0.14 42.70 -8.28
CA LEU A 93 0.14 41.52 -9.12
C LEU A 93 -0.28 41.81 -10.56
N GLY A 94 0.70 41.98 -11.42
CA GLY A 94 0.45 42.44 -12.80
C GLY A 94 -0.17 43.83 -12.85
N GLN A 95 -1.34 43.93 -13.48
CA GLN A 95 -2.08 45.20 -13.58
C GLN A 95 -3.08 45.45 -12.41
N SER A 96 -3.33 44.42 -11.57
CA SER A 96 -4.31 44.46 -10.48
C SER A 96 -3.65 44.63 -9.13
N GLU A 97 -4.38 45.26 -8.20
CA GLU A 97 -4.02 45.38 -6.81
C GLU A 97 -4.98 44.56 -5.93
N PHE A 98 -4.40 43.83 -4.98
CA PHE A 98 -5.12 42.94 -4.09
C PHE A 98 -4.89 43.34 -2.65
N ARG A 99 -5.92 43.29 -1.83
CA ARG A 99 -5.79 43.44 -0.39
C ARG A 99 -5.36 42.10 0.23
N LEU A 100 -4.32 42.12 1.04
CA LEU A 100 -3.86 40.94 1.78
C LEU A 100 -4.85 40.57 2.88
N ALA A 101 -5.70 39.59 2.64
CA ALA A 101 -6.77 39.19 3.55
C ALA A 101 -6.34 38.16 4.59
N ALA A 102 -5.35 37.31 4.28
CA ALA A 102 -4.87 36.25 5.18
C ALA A 102 -3.42 35.85 4.92
N LEU A 103 -2.78 35.35 5.98
CA LEU A 103 -1.47 34.73 5.91
C LEU A 103 -1.62 33.21 6.01
N VAL A 104 -1.15 32.49 5.01
CA VAL A 104 -1.20 31.03 4.98
C VAL A 104 -0.05 30.46 5.79
N THR A 105 -0.37 29.67 6.80
CA THR A 105 0.60 28.92 7.61
C THR A 105 0.77 27.49 7.15
N GLN A 106 -0.30 26.91 6.58
CA GLN A 106 -0.26 25.57 6.02
C GLN A 106 -1.19 25.47 4.81
N GLU A 107 -0.69 24.90 3.74
CA GLU A 107 -1.44 24.62 2.51
C GLU A 107 -1.96 23.17 2.54
N PRO A 108 -3.08 22.85 1.86
CA PRO A 108 -3.61 21.49 1.78
C PRO A 108 -2.62 20.47 1.21
N ASP A 109 -1.76 20.92 0.28
CA ASP A 109 -0.75 20.15 -0.43
C ASP A 109 0.69 20.50 -0.04
N ALA A 110 0.89 21.24 1.06
CA ALA A 110 2.23 21.68 1.53
C ALA A 110 3.20 20.54 1.81
N ALA A 111 2.72 19.38 2.20
CA ALA A 111 3.56 18.20 2.38
C ALA A 111 4.25 17.76 1.08
N LEU A 112 3.88 18.32 -0.07
CA LEU A 112 4.37 17.94 -1.39
C LEU A 112 5.52 18.82 -1.90
N ASP A 113 5.79 19.98 -1.27
CA ASP A 113 6.61 21.03 -1.85
C ASP A 113 7.68 21.58 -0.91
N TYR A 114 8.28 20.72 -0.08
CA TYR A 114 9.34 21.12 0.88
C TYR A 114 10.55 21.82 0.23
N PHE A 115 10.75 21.65 -1.06
CA PHE A 115 11.89 22.24 -1.79
C PHE A 115 11.60 23.57 -2.48
N ASN A 116 10.34 24.02 -2.52
CA ASN A 116 9.99 25.28 -3.16
C ASN A 116 9.90 26.39 -2.12
N MET A 117 11.03 27.08 -1.87
CA MET A 117 11.14 28.18 -0.91
C MET A 117 10.63 29.52 -1.46
N ALA A 118 10.10 29.55 -2.68
CA ALA A 118 9.55 30.77 -3.25
C ALA A 118 8.26 31.19 -2.50
N PRO A 119 8.07 32.49 -2.21
CA PRO A 119 6.82 33.00 -1.68
C PRO A 119 5.64 32.62 -2.59
N ARG A 120 4.52 32.17 -1.98
CA ARG A 120 3.31 31.85 -2.74
C ARG A 120 2.23 32.83 -2.44
N VAL A 121 1.56 33.28 -3.50
CA VAL A 121 0.38 34.15 -3.43
C VAL A 121 -0.82 33.41 -4.02
N PHE A 122 -1.92 33.43 -3.30
CA PHE A 122 -3.17 32.78 -3.69
C PHE A 122 -4.20 33.87 -4.00
N ILE A 123 -4.85 33.75 -5.15
CA ILE A 123 -5.92 34.64 -5.61
C ILE A 123 -7.10 33.80 -6.11
N ALA A 124 -8.28 34.40 -6.21
CA ALA A 124 -9.40 33.76 -6.89
C ALA A 124 -9.11 33.59 -8.40
N LEU A 125 -9.56 32.47 -8.99
CA LEU A 125 -9.34 32.19 -10.41
C LEU A 125 -10.03 33.21 -11.32
N GLU A 126 -11.15 33.78 -10.86
CA GLU A 126 -11.90 34.83 -11.58
C GLU A 126 -11.12 36.13 -11.69
N ASP A 127 -10.30 36.48 -10.72
CA ASP A 127 -9.47 37.67 -10.72
C ASP A 127 -8.27 37.59 -11.66
N LEU A 128 -7.90 36.37 -12.07
CA LEU A 128 -6.69 36.16 -12.85
C LEU A 128 -6.67 36.91 -14.18
N ALA A 129 -7.81 37.03 -14.84
CA ALA A 129 -7.91 37.76 -16.12
C ALA A 129 -7.58 39.24 -15.95
N ALA A 130 -8.02 39.88 -14.87
CA ALA A 130 -7.79 41.28 -14.57
C ALA A 130 -6.30 41.59 -14.32
N THR A 131 -5.50 40.61 -13.89
CA THR A 131 -4.06 40.82 -13.67
C THR A 131 -3.26 41.08 -14.94
N GLY A 132 -3.76 40.66 -16.11
CA GLY A 132 -3.05 40.77 -17.41
C GLY A 132 -1.79 39.88 -17.51
N LEU A 133 -1.56 38.98 -16.55
CA LEU A 133 -0.34 38.16 -16.48
C LEU A 133 -0.35 36.95 -17.41
N VAL A 134 -1.53 36.44 -17.74
CA VAL A 134 -1.67 35.30 -18.62
C VAL A 134 -1.89 35.77 -20.04
N GLN A 135 -0.84 35.72 -20.86
CA GLN A 135 -0.86 36.07 -22.25
C GLN A 135 -0.55 34.85 -23.12
N GLU A 136 -0.73 34.96 -24.41
CA GLU A 136 -0.38 33.93 -25.37
C GLU A 136 1.14 33.64 -25.27
N GLY A 137 1.50 32.36 -25.06
CA GLY A 137 2.87 31.95 -24.79
C GLY A 137 3.32 31.95 -23.33
N SER A 138 2.49 32.39 -22.38
CA SER A 138 2.79 32.33 -20.95
C SER A 138 2.94 30.90 -20.47
N ARG A 139 3.94 30.64 -19.63
CA ARG A 139 4.14 29.33 -18.94
C ARG A 139 3.19 29.18 -17.77
N VAL A 140 1.98 28.75 -18.04
CA VAL A 140 0.96 28.52 -17.01
C VAL A 140 0.71 27.02 -16.87
N ALA A 141 0.84 26.52 -15.66
CA ALA A 141 0.41 25.17 -15.32
C ALA A 141 -1.10 25.18 -15.03
N HIS A 142 -1.87 24.56 -15.91
CA HIS A 142 -3.30 24.36 -15.72
C HIS A 142 -3.53 23.01 -15.05
N ARG A 143 -4.28 22.97 -13.97
CA ARG A 143 -4.65 21.72 -13.28
C ARG A 143 -6.16 21.64 -13.13
N LEU A 144 -6.72 20.52 -13.54
CA LEU A 144 -8.08 20.09 -13.19
C LEU A 144 -7.95 19.10 -12.03
N VAL A 145 -8.42 19.49 -10.87
CA VAL A 145 -8.42 18.66 -9.67
C VAL A 145 -9.78 18.00 -9.54
N VAL A 146 -9.79 16.69 -9.40
CA VAL A 146 -11.02 15.89 -9.29
C VAL A 146 -10.95 15.04 -8.03
N ALA A 147 -12.02 15.05 -7.25
CA ALA A 147 -12.19 14.21 -6.06
C ALA A 147 -13.62 13.67 -6.02
N GLY A 148 -13.82 12.54 -5.35
CA GLY A 148 -15.14 11.95 -5.22
C GLY A 148 -15.10 10.55 -4.67
N GLU A 149 -16.13 9.79 -4.96
CA GLU A 149 -16.23 8.39 -4.58
C GLU A 149 -15.19 7.55 -5.35
N PRO A 150 -14.51 6.57 -4.70
CA PRO A 150 -13.41 5.80 -5.30
C PRO A 150 -13.76 5.21 -6.67
N ALA A 151 -14.93 4.57 -6.79
CA ALA A 151 -15.38 3.96 -8.04
C ALA A 151 -15.65 4.97 -9.17
N ALA A 152 -16.10 6.19 -8.84
CA ALA A 152 -16.31 7.27 -9.81
C ALA A 152 -14.97 7.86 -10.27
N VAL A 153 -14.04 8.05 -9.34
CA VAL A 153 -12.68 8.52 -9.64
C VAL A 153 -11.93 7.53 -10.52
N GLU A 154 -12.00 6.21 -10.24
CA GLU A 154 -11.35 5.19 -11.07
C GLU A 154 -11.89 5.18 -12.50
N ARG A 155 -13.19 5.31 -12.68
CA ARG A 155 -13.81 5.43 -14.02
C ARG A 155 -13.33 6.66 -14.77
N PHE A 156 -13.30 7.82 -14.08
CA PHE A 156 -12.78 9.06 -14.65
C PHE A 156 -11.31 8.94 -15.04
N VAL A 157 -10.46 8.37 -14.17
CA VAL A 157 -9.04 8.14 -14.42
C VAL A 157 -8.83 7.23 -15.65
N ALA A 158 -9.62 6.16 -15.79
CA ALA A 158 -9.53 5.26 -16.93
C ALA A 158 -9.88 5.99 -18.25
N GLN A 159 -10.95 6.79 -18.25
CA GLN A 159 -11.36 7.59 -19.41
C GLN A 159 -10.32 8.69 -19.74
N ALA A 160 -9.86 9.42 -18.73
CA ALA A 160 -8.87 10.46 -18.90
C ALA A 160 -7.54 9.92 -19.44
N ARG A 161 -7.11 8.75 -18.95
CA ARG A 161 -5.86 8.10 -19.41
C ARG A 161 -5.91 7.72 -20.89
N ALA A 162 -7.06 7.28 -21.38
CA ALA A 162 -7.26 6.95 -22.80
C ALA A 162 -7.28 8.18 -23.71
N ALA A 163 -7.61 9.37 -23.18
CA ALA A 163 -7.78 10.62 -23.93
C ALA A 163 -6.64 11.63 -23.69
N LEU A 164 -5.53 11.21 -23.08
CA LEU A 164 -4.37 12.08 -22.83
C LEU A 164 -3.73 12.57 -24.14
N GLY A 165 -3.62 13.89 -24.28
CA GLY A 165 -2.93 14.55 -25.39
C GLY A 165 -1.48 14.91 -25.07
N ARG A 166 -0.77 15.43 -26.08
CA ARG A 166 0.61 15.92 -25.91
C ARG A 166 0.67 17.05 -24.88
N GLY A 167 1.61 16.96 -23.94
CA GLY A 167 1.82 17.98 -22.90
C GLY A 167 0.82 17.91 -21.75
N GLN A 168 -0.02 16.87 -21.69
CA GLN A 168 -0.94 16.61 -20.60
C GLN A 168 -0.41 15.46 -19.75
N ARG A 169 -0.55 15.58 -18.44
CA ARG A 169 -0.17 14.54 -17.47
C ARG A 169 -1.36 14.26 -16.56
N LEU A 170 -1.68 13.01 -16.38
CA LEU A 170 -2.59 12.55 -15.37
C LEU A 170 -1.79 12.15 -14.13
N GLU A 171 -2.02 12.82 -13.03
CA GLU A 171 -1.41 12.53 -11.75
C GLU A 171 -2.48 11.99 -10.81
N THR A 172 -2.35 10.77 -10.39
CA THR A 172 -3.17 10.20 -9.32
C THR A 172 -2.47 10.38 -7.98
N VAL A 173 -3.17 10.15 -6.87
CA VAL A 173 -2.56 10.17 -5.52
C VAL A 173 -1.35 9.21 -5.45
N ALA A 174 -1.42 8.11 -6.20
CA ALA A 174 -0.31 7.15 -6.28
C ALA A 174 0.89 7.67 -7.09
N ASP A 175 0.67 8.58 -8.04
CA ASP A 175 1.72 9.10 -8.95
C ASP A 175 2.32 10.43 -8.46
N ALA A 176 1.68 11.06 -7.47
CA ALA A 176 2.05 12.41 -7.00
C ALA A 176 3.48 12.50 -6.43
N ARG A 177 4.11 11.36 -6.09
CA ARG A 177 5.48 11.29 -5.57
C ARG A 177 6.20 10.02 -6.01
N PRO A 178 6.81 10.00 -7.19
CA PRO A 178 7.54 8.84 -7.69
C PRO A 178 8.68 8.40 -6.75
N GLU A 179 9.31 9.35 -6.02
CA GLU A 179 10.37 9.06 -5.06
C GLU A 179 9.84 8.29 -3.85
N ILE A 180 8.74 8.76 -3.25
CA ILE A 180 8.10 8.09 -2.12
C ILE A 180 7.54 6.75 -2.55
N ARG A 181 6.88 6.69 -3.70
CA ARG A 181 6.37 5.43 -4.27
C ARG A 181 7.50 4.42 -4.46
N SER A 182 8.61 4.83 -5.09
CA SER A 182 9.76 3.94 -5.30
C SER A 182 10.40 3.47 -3.99
N ALA A 183 10.37 4.30 -2.93
CA ALA A 183 10.83 3.93 -1.60
C ALA A 183 9.86 2.93 -0.93
N LEU A 184 8.55 3.18 -1.01
CA LEU A 184 7.52 2.28 -0.50
C LEU A 184 7.51 0.94 -1.24
N ASP A 185 7.66 0.96 -2.57
CA ASP A 185 7.75 -0.25 -3.39
C ASP A 185 9.01 -1.08 -3.05
N ARG A 186 10.14 -0.42 -2.75
CA ARG A 186 11.34 -1.11 -2.27
C ARG A 186 11.13 -1.71 -0.88
N ALA A 187 10.57 -0.93 0.05
CA ALA A 187 10.24 -1.41 1.39
C ALA A 187 9.24 -2.57 1.35
N GLY A 188 8.19 -2.46 0.53
CA GLY A 188 7.19 -3.52 0.31
C GLY A 188 7.81 -4.80 -0.25
N ARG A 189 8.72 -4.69 -1.22
CA ARG A 189 9.47 -5.84 -1.75
C ARG A 189 10.35 -6.49 -0.68
N PHE A 190 11.08 -5.70 0.09
CA PHE A 190 11.92 -6.20 1.17
C PHE A 190 11.09 -6.91 2.25
N LEU A 191 10.00 -6.31 2.70
CA LEU A 191 9.08 -6.92 3.67
C LEU A 191 8.42 -8.17 3.10
N GLY A 192 8.06 -8.17 1.81
CA GLY A 192 7.53 -9.33 1.10
C GLY A 192 8.51 -10.50 1.07
N LEU A 193 9.79 -10.25 0.82
CA LEU A 193 10.85 -11.26 0.86
C LEU A 193 11.04 -11.79 2.28
N ALA A 194 11.07 -10.94 3.29
CA ALA A 194 11.17 -11.34 4.69
C ALA A 194 9.97 -12.22 5.11
N ALA A 195 8.75 -11.83 4.72
CA ALA A 195 7.56 -12.64 4.96
C ALA A 195 7.62 -14.00 4.27
N LEU A 196 8.15 -14.06 3.04
CA LEU A 196 8.32 -15.31 2.32
C LEU A 196 9.28 -16.25 3.04
N ILE A 197 10.44 -15.75 3.51
CA ILE A 197 11.39 -16.54 4.30
C ILE A 197 10.71 -17.08 5.57
N ALA A 198 9.92 -16.24 6.25
CA ALA A 198 9.16 -16.67 7.42
C ALA A 198 8.16 -17.80 7.10
N VAL A 199 7.46 -17.73 5.96
CA VAL A 199 6.56 -18.80 5.49
C VAL A 199 7.30 -20.07 5.18
N VAL A 200 8.48 -20.01 4.55
CA VAL A 200 9.33 -21.20 4.29
C VAL A 200 9.78 -21.85 5.59
N LEU A 201 10.24 -21.06 6.57
CA LEU A 201 10.62 -21.59 7.89
C LEU A 201 9.42 -22.22 8.61
N ALA A 202 8.26 -21.57 8.55
CA ALA A 202 7.02 -22.13 9.11
C ALA A 202 6.63 -23.45 8.42
N ALA A 203 6.77 -23.53 7.08
CA ALA A 203 6.49 -24.77 6.34
C ALA A 203 7.42 -25.92 6.76
N VAL A 204 8.71 -25.64 6.97
CA VAL A 204 9.66 -26.63 7.49
C VAL A 204 9.27 -27.07 8.91
N ALA A 205 8.92 -26.13 9.78
CA ALA A 205 8.47 -26.43 11.13
C ALA A 205 7.20 -27.31 11.13
N VAL A 206 6.20 -26.98 10.29
CA VAL A 206 4.98 -27.78 10.12
C VAL A 206 5.32 -29.17 9.59
N ALA A 207 6.21 -29.29 8.61
CA ALA A 207 6.63 -30.59 8.07
C ALA A 207 7.29 -31.47 9.14
N LEU A 208 8.18 -30.91 9.97
CA LEU A 208 8.84 -31.62 11.04
C LEU A 208 7.86 -32.03 12.15
N ALA A 209 6.94 -31.11 12.54
CA ALA A 209 5.90 -31.39 13.52
C ALA A 209 4.96 -32.50 13.05
N ALA A 210 4.50 -32.42 11.78
CA ALA A 210 3.62 -33.43 11.18
C ALA A 210 4.29 -34.81 11.06
N ARG A 211 5.59 -34.84 10.69
CA ARG A 211 6.37 -36.10 10.69
C ARG A 211 6.49 -36.68 12.08
N ARG A 212 6.77 -35.86 13.10
CA ARG A 212 6.88 -36.30 14.48
C ARG A 212 5.52 -36.79 15.03
N HIS A 213 4.44 -36.09 14.68
CA HIS A 213 3.08 -36.50 15.00
C HIS A 213 2.74 -37.86 14.36
N ALA A 214 2.95 -38.00 13.06
CA ALA A 214 2.72 -39.26 12.35
C ALA A 214 3.56 -40.41 12.93
N ALA A 215 4.84 -40.18 13.26
CA ALA A 215 5.71 -41.19 13.85
C ALA A 215 5.21 -41.70 15.20
N ARG A 216 4.63 -40.84 16.05
CA ARG A 216 4.05 -41.22 17.35
C ARG A 216 2.81 -42.10 17.22
N HIS A 217 2.06 -41.96 16.12
CA HIS A 217 0.82 -42.68 15.88
C HIS A 217 0.96 -43.95 15.05
N LEU A 218 2.19 -44.31 14.62
CA LEU A 218 2.44 -45.50 13.78
C LEU A 218 1.98 -46.80 14.44
N ASP A 219 2.29 -46.99 15.72
CA ASP A 219 1.94 -48.21 16.46
C ASP A 219 0.42 -48.28 16.73
N GLY A 220 -0.21 -47.15 17.04
CA GLY A 220 -1.67 -47.07 17.18
C GLY A 220 -2.41 -47.35 15.87
N CYS A 221 -1.89 -46.85 14.72
CA CYS A 221 -2.44 -47.16 13.40
C CYS A 221 -2.30 -48.68 13.06
N ALA A 222 -1.19 -49.32 13.42
CA ALA A 222 -1.00 -50.73 13.20
C ALA A 222 -1.98 -51.57 14.02
N MET A 223 -2.19 -51.22 15.30
CA MET A 223 -3.20 -51.83 16.17
C MET A 223 -4.62 -51.69 15.61
N LEU A 224 -5.03 -50.47 15.24
CA LEU A 224 -6.36 -50.24 14.67
C LEU A 224 -6.59 -51.05 13.40
N ARG A 225 -5.56 -51.25 12.55
CA ARG A 225 -5.64 -52.10 11.36
C ARG A 225 -5.78 -53.57 11.72
N CYS A 226 -5.10 -54.07 12.74
CA CYS A 226 -5.28 -55.44 13.24
C CYS A 226 -6.70 -55.69 13.77
N LEU A 227 -7.36 -54.64 14.32
CA LEU A 227 -8.74 -54.68 14.76
C LEU A 227 -9.77 -54.47 13.62
N GLY A 228 -9.30 -54.40 12.37
CA GLY A 228 -10.17 -54.28 11.18
C GLY A 228 -10.53 -52.82 10.76
N ALA A 229 -9.88 -51.80 11.32
CA ALA A 229 -10.12 -50.44 10.89
C ALA A 229 -9.70 -50.20 9.41
N ASP A 230 -10.63 -49.60 8.66
CA ASP A 230 -10.39 -49.26 7.26
C ASP A 230 -9.40 -48.09 7.12
N GLN A 231 -8.66 -48.07 5.98
CA GLN A 231 -7.72 -47.01 5.64
C GLN A 231 -8.36 -45.60 5.63
N ARG A 232 -9.64 -45.55 5.28
CA ARG A 232 -10.43 -44.29 5.28
C ARG A 232 -10.60 -43.73 6.68
N THR A 233 -10.96 -44.60 7.63
CA THR A 233 -11.15 -44.24 9.05
C THR A 233 -9.86 -43.68 9.65
N ILE A 234 -8.74 -44.37 9.47
CA ILE A 234 -7.44 -43.93 9.97
C ILE A 234 -7.06 -42.55 9.38
N THR A 235 -7.24 -42.37 8.07
CA THR A 235 -6.90 -41.11 7.42
C THR A 235 -7.78 -39.96 7.85
N LEU A 236 -9.09 -40.19 7.98
CA LEU A 236 -10.03 -39.17 8.42
C LEU A 236 -9.75 -38.76 9.86
N THR A 237 -9.51 -39.71 10.75
CA THR A 237 -9.23 -39.42 12.17
C THR A 237 -7.99 -38.57 12.34
N TYR A 238 -6.84 -39.03 11.82
CA TYR A 238 -5.59 -38.28 11.98
C TYR A 238 -5.51 -37.05 11.05
N GLY A 239 -6.22 -37.06 9.93
CA GLY A 239 -6.35 -35.90 9.06
C GLY A 239 -7.16 -34.78 9.68
N LEU A 240 -8.31 -35.10 10.33
CA LEU A 240 -9.13 -34.13 11.04
C LEU A 240 -8.43 -33.61 12.29
N GLU A 241 -7.69 -34.45 13.01
CA GLU A 241 -6.87 -34.03 14.15
C GLU A 241 -5.80 -33.01 13.72
N LEU A 242 -5.06 -33.29 12.63
CA LEU A 242 -4.09 -32.37 12.10
C LEU A 242 -4.72 -31.06 11.61
N LEU A 243 -5.87 -31.16 10.94
CA LEU A 243 -6.60 -30.01 10.45
C LEU A 243 -7.13 -29.14 11.60
N GLY A 244 -7.64 -29.77 12.66
CA GLY A 244 -8.08 -29.08 13.89
C GLY A 244 -6.94 -28.33 14.56
N LEU A 245 -5.78 -29.00 14.76
CA LEU A 245 -4.59 -28.39 15.33
C LEU A 245 -4.08 -27.22 14.45
N GLY A 246 -4.06 -27.44 13.13
CA GLY A 246 -3.65 -26.41 12.17
C GLY A 246 -4.60 -25.20 12.13
N LEU A 247 -5.90 -25.44 12.27
CA LEU A 247 -6.90 -24.37 12.33
C LEU A 247 -6.76 -23.54 13.61
N ILE A 248 -6.61 -24.22 14.76
CA ILE A 248 -6.39 -23.54 16.05
C ILE A 248 -5.12 -22.71 16.01
N GLY A 249 -4.01 -23.29 15.54
CA GLY A 249 -2.74 -22.58 15.40
C GLY A 249 -2.82 -21.43 14.40
N GLY A 250 -3.51 -21.63 13.28
CA GLY A 250 -3.74 -20.60 12.26
C GLY A 250 -4.57 -19.43 12.77
N LEU A 251 -5.65 -19.71 13.51
CA LEU A 251 -6.49 -18.69 14.15
C LEU A 251 -5.71 -17.92 15.23
N ALA A 252 -4.98 -18.63 16.09
CA ALA A 252 -4.15 -18.00 17.10
C ALA A 252 -3.09 -17.07 16.46
N GLY A 253 -2.40 -17.54 15.41
CA GLY A 253 -1.45 -16.73 14.64
C GLY A 253 -2.09 -15.53 13.98
N ALA A 254 -3.31 -15.68 13.44
CA ALA A 254 -4.05 -14.60 12.82
C ALA A 254 -4.47 -13.52 13.84
N VAL A 255 -4.95 -13.92 15.02
CA VAL A 255 -5.30 -12.99 16.10
C VAL A 255 -4.07 -12.23 16.61
N LEU A 256 -2.96 -12.94 16.82
CA LEU A 256 -1.69 -12.30 17.22
C LEU A 256 -1.17 -11.34 16.15
N GLY A 257 -1.25 -11.73 14.88
CA GLY A 257 -0.87 -10.89 13.75
C GLY A 257 -1.70 -9.60 13.67
N LEU A 258 -3.02 -9.70 13.83
CA LEU A 258 -3.92 -8.54 13.88
C LEU A 258 -3.64 -7.64 15.07
N ALA A 259 -3.43 -8.21 16.26
CA ALA A 259 -3.12 -7.45 17.47
C ALA A 259 -1.80 -6.66 17.30
N LEU A 260 -0.76 -7.30 16.77
CA LEU A 260 0.52 -6.65 16.51
C LEU A 260 0.41 -5.56 15.45
N GLN A 261 -0.35 -5.82 14.37
CA GLN A 261 -0.59 -4.85 13.30
C GLN A 261 -1.38 -3.64 13.83
N SER A 262 -2.44 -3.86 14.60
CA SER A 262 -3.24 -2.78 15.20
C SER A 262 -2.40 -1.92 16.14
N PHE A 263 -1.60 -2.56 17.00
CA PHE A 263 -0.68 -1.86 17.89
C PHE A 263 0.35 -1.01 17.12
N ALA A 264 0.96 -1.58 16.09
CA ALA A 264 1.93 -0.87 15.26
C ALA A 264 1.30 0.31 14.52
N THR A 265 0.08 0.13 13.98
CA THR A 265 -0.66 1.17 13.28
C THR A 265 -1.02 2.32 14.21
N GLU A 266 -1.52 2.04 15.41
CA GLU A 266 -1.90 3.04 16.41
C GLU A 266 -0.68 3.79 16.94
N TRP A 267 0.41 3.09 17.22
CA TRP A 267 1.67 3.70 17.63
C TRP A 267 2.22 4.64 16.57
N LEU A 268 2.16 4.26 15.28
CA LEU A 268 2.62 5.09 14.17
C LEU A 268 1.70 6.29 13.94
N ALA A 269 0.39 6.10 14.04
CA ALA A 269 -0.62 7.15 13.90
C ALA A 269 -0.41 8.26 14.94
N THR A 270 -0.20 7.87 16.21
CA THR A 270 0.04 8.82 17.30
C THR A 270 1.37 9.57 17.15
N ARG A 271 2.42 8.91 16.67
CA ARG A 271 3.75 9.52 16.47
C ARG A 271 3.81 10.48 15.30
N LEU A 272 3.10 10.17 14.21
CA LEU A 272 3.12 10.98 12.98
C LEU A 272 1.93 11.95 12.87
N GLY A 273 0.95 11.89 13.78
CA GLY A 273 -0.25 12.69 13.70
C GLY A 273 -1.11 12.40 12.46
N LEU A 274 -1.04 11.17 11.93
CA LEU A 274 -1.73 10.75 10.71
C LEU A 274 -2.94 9.89 11.06
N ALA A 275 -4.09 10.18 10.47
CA ALA A 275 -5.24 9.28 10.51
C ALA A 275 -5.02 8.13 9.52
N LEU A 276 -4.62 6.96 10.02
CA LEU A 276 -4.48 5.76 9.21
C LEU A 276 -5.82 5.02 9.09
N PRO A 277 -6.14 4.44 7.93
CA PRO A 277 -7.37 3.70 7.75
C PRO A 277 -7.38 2.44 8.64
N PRO A 278 -8.58 1.98 9.09
CA PRO A 278 -8.69 0.79 9.90
C PRO A 278 -8.21 -0.45 9.13
N VAL A 279 -7.68 -1.41 9.88
CA VAL A 279 -7.19 -2.68 9.32
C VAL A 279 -8.36 -3.45 8.71
N GLY A 280 -8.28 -3.73 7.41
CA GLY A 280 -9.29 -4.51 6.70
C GLY A 280 -9.21 -6.01 7.04
N TRP A 281 -10.24 -6.77 6.66
CA TRP A 281 -10.30 -8.23 6.85
C TRP A 281 -9.43 -9.04 5.87
N ARG A 282 -9.00 -8.43 4.76
CA ARG A 282 -8.20 -9.09 3.71
C ARG A 282 -6.90 -9.73 4.22
N PRO A 283 -6.06 -9.08 5.05
CA PRO A 283 -4.84 -9.70 5.57
C PRO A 283 -5.13 -10.94 6.42
N LEU A 284 -6.24 -10.95 7.15
CA LEU A 284 -6.67 -12.11 7.94
C LEU A 284 -6.98 -13.30 7.04
N ALA A 285 -7.78 -13.08 5.99
CA ALA A 285 -8.14 -14.11 5.02
C ALA A 285 -6.91 -14.66 4.28
N GLU A 286 -5.99 -13.80 3.85
CA GLU A 286 -4.75 -14.18 3.20
C GLU A 286 -3.82 -14.98 4.15
N GLY A 287 -3.72 -14.57 5.41
CA GLY A 287 -2.94 -15.28 6.42
C GLY A 287 -3.50 -16.67 6.69
N LEU A 288 -4.82 -16.80 6.85
CA LEU A 288 -5.49 -18.08 7.07
C LEU A 288 -5.36 -19.00 5.83
N ALA A 289 -5.56 -18.45 4.62
CA ALA A 289 -5.36 -19.20 3.39
C ALA A 289 -3.92 -19.71 3.25
N THR A 290 -2.94 -18.89 3.58
CA THR A 290 -1.52 -19.27 3.60
C THR A 290 -1.26 -20.41 4.60
N ALA A 291 -1.82 -20.33 5.82
CA ALA A 291 -1.70 -21.38 6.83
C ALA A 291 -2.32 -22.70 6.36
N LEU A 292 -3.49 -22.67 5.72
CA LEU A 292 -4.14 -23.86 5.17
C LEU A 292 -3.35 -24.48 4.02
N VAL A 293 -2.79 -23.67 3.12
CA VAL A 293 -1.93 -24.17 2.01
C VAL A 293 -0.67 -24.82 2.56
N VAL A 294 0.00 -24.22 3.54
CA VAL A 294 1.17 -24.79 4.20
C VAL A 294 0.81 -26.10 4.91
N LEU A 295 -0.30 -26.14 5.63
CA LEU A 295 -0.78 -27.34 6.33
C LEU A 295 -1.08 -28.46 5.33
N ALA A 296 -1.78 -28.16 4.24
CA ALA A 296 -2.10 -29.13 3.19
C ALA A 296 -0.86 -29.63 2.46
N GLY A 297 0.06 -28.72 2.11
CA GLY A 297 1.27 -29.07 1.37
C GLY A 297 2.32 -29.85 2.18
N PHE A 298 2.48 -29.50 3.44
CA PHE A 298 3.56 -30.03 4.28
C PHE A 298 3.07 -30.91 5.42
N GLY A 299 1.87 -30.67 5.94
CA GLY A 299 1.30 -31.45 7.04
C GLY A 299 0.60 -32.71 6.59
N LEU A 300 -0.15 -32.64 5.49
CA LEU A 300 -0.97 -33.76 5.01
C LEU A 300 -0.14 -34.96 4.50
N PRO A 301 0.95 -34.81 3.74
CA PRO A 301 1.69 -35.93 3.21
C PRO A 301 2.22 -36.94 4.25
N PRO A 302 2.78 -36.51 5.41
CA PRO A 302 3.18 -37.44 6.47
C PRO A 302 2.00 -38.23 7.06
N VAL A 303 0.83 -37.60 7.19
CA VAL A 303 -0.38 -38.27 7.70
C VAL A 303 -0.94 -39.25 6.68
N LEU A 304 -0.92 -38.91 5.39
CA LEU A 304 -1.30 -39.81 4.32
C LEU A 304 -0.37 -41.05 4.23
N ALA A 305 0.87 -40.94 4.69
CA ALA A 305 1.79 -42.09 4.74
C ALA A 305 1.34 -43.15 5.77
N LEU A 306 0.57 -42.77 6.82
CA LEU A 306 -0.01 -43.67 7.81
C LEU A 306 -0.96 -44.72 7.17
N ARG A 307 -1.53 -44.45 6.01
CA ARG A 307 -2.35 -45.41 5.24
C ARG A 307 -1.61 -46.69 4.89
N LYS A 308 -0.30 -46.67 4.75
CA LYS A 308 0.52 -47.75 4.21
C LYS A 308 1.29 -48.49 5.29
N VAL A 309 0.99 -48.26 6.56
CA VAL A 309 1.63 -48.96 7.67
C VAL A 309 1.27 -50.47 7.62
N PRO A 310 2.22 -51.37 7.49
CA PRO A 310 1.95 -52.81 7.45
C PRO A 310 1.55 -53.30 8.85
N THR A 311 0.58 -54.22 8.92
CA THR A 311 0.14 -54.85 10.17
C THR A 311 1.25 -55.67 10.85
N LEU A 312 2.23 -56.18 10.09
CA LEU A 312 3.43 -56.92 10.57
C LEU A 312 4.30 -56.08 11.52
N ARG A 313 4.14 -54.76 11.55
CA ARG A 313 4.87 -53.87 12.48
C ARG A 313 4.54 -54.09 13.94
N VAL A 314 3.36 -54.64 14.23
CA VAL A 314 2.96 -55.05 15.61
C VAL A 314 3.84 -56.20 16.13
N LEU A 315 4.30 -57.08 15.23
CA LEU A 315 5.13 -58.24 15.56
C LEU A 315 6.65 -57.98 15.45
N ARG A 316 7.05 -57.08 14.56
CA ARG A 316 8.46 -56.71 14.34
C ARG A 316 8.57 -55.21 14.23
N ARG A 317 9.13 -54.55 15.25
CA ARG A 317 9.38 -53.12 15.28
C ARG A 317 10.45 -52.66 14.24
N ASP A 318 11.31 -53.57 13.83
CA ASP A 318 12.44 -53.29 12.94
C ASP A 318 12.06 -53.26 11.44
N VAL A 319 10.81 -53.57 11.08
CA VAL A 319 10.35 -53.38 9.70
C VAL A 319 10.17 -51.87 9.47
N ALA A 320 11.28 -51.21 9.11
CA ALA A 320 11.30 -49.83 8.67
C ALA A 320 10.32 -49.67 7.51
N GLY A 321 9.25 -48.98 7.75
CA GLY A 321 8.35 -48.54 6.66
C GLY A 321 9.17 -47.71 5.68
N GLY A 322 9.34 -48.26 4.48
CA GLY A 322 10.30 -47.87 3.46
C GLY A 322 10.56 -46.37 3.35
N GLU A 323 11.84 -46.04 3.44
CA GLU A 323 12.42 -44.73 3.13
C GLU A 323 12.13 -44.24 1.68
N ALA A 324 11.56 -45.13 0.85
CA ALA A 324 11.43 -44.95 -0.59
C ALA A 324 10.41 -43.89 -1.04
N ARG A 325 9.72 -43.18 -0.16
CA ARG A 325 8.71 -42.18 -0.57
C ARG A 325 8.79 -40.80 0.12
N GLY A 326 9.87 -40.53 0.79
CA GLY A 326 10.15 -39.17 1.35
C GLY A 326 10.23 -38.07 0.27
N TRP A 327 10.66 -38.44 -0.94
CA TRP A 327 10.77 -37.50 -2.06
C TRP A 327 9.40 -37.04 -2.60
N ALA A 328 8.38 -37.90 -2.63
CA ALA A 328 7.04 -37.53 -3.10
C ALA A 328 6.38 -36.50 -2.18
N SER A 329 6.60 -36.60 -0.84
CA SER A 329 6.13 -35.61 0.10
C SER A 329 6.86 -34.26 -0.05
N GLY A 330 8.16 -34.30 -0.41
CA GLY A 330 8.95 -33.12 -0.72
C GLY A 330 8.46 -32.40 -1.98
N VAL A 331 8.14 -33.17 -3.05
CA VAL A 331 7.61 -32.58 -4.30
C VAL A 331 6.26 -31.89 -4.09
N VAL A 332 5.34 -32.49 -3.34
CA VAL A 332 4.05 -31.85 -3.02
C VAL A 332 4.26 -30.58 -2.21
N GLY A 333 5.15 -30.60 -1.23
CA GLY A 333 5.51 -29.43 -0.45
C GLY A 333 6.13 -28.31 -1.29
N ILE A 334 7.06 -28.64 -2.17
CA ILE A 334 7.67 -27.69 -3.11
C ILE A 334 6.62 -27.13 -4.06
N ALA A 335 5.73 -27.95 -4.62
CA ALA A 335 4.65 -27.49 -5.47
C ALA A 335 3.69 -26.52 -4.74
N ALA A 336 3.36 -26.81 -3.48
CA ALA A 336 2.56 -25.90 -2.64
C ALA A 336 3.27 -24.57 -2.36
N LEU A 337 4.59 -24.60 -2.10
CA LEU A 337 5.40 -23.38 -1.97
C LEU A 337 5.45 -22.60 -3.28
N VAL A 338 5.65 -23.25 -4.42
CA VAL A 338 5.63 -22.60 -5.75
C VAL A 338 4.30 -21.90 -5.97
N ALA A 339 3.19 -22.60 -5.73
CA ALA A 339 1.85 -22.04 -5.90
C ALA A 339 1.63 -20.83 -4.97
N LEU A 340 2.09 -20.91 -3.74
CA LEU A 340 1.93 -19.84 -2.74
C LEU A 340 2.80 -18.62 -3.07
N VAL A 341 4.04 -18.85 -3.50
CA VAL A 341 4.96 -17.79 -3.91
C VAL A 341 4.48 -17.10 -5.20
N SER A 342 4.03 -17.86 -6.19
CA SER A 342 3.50 -17.29 -7.45
C SER A 342 2.22 -16.48 -7.21
N TRP A 343 1.35 -16.93 -6.31
CA TRP A 343 0.15 -16.19 -5.93
C TRP A 343 0.46 -14.89 -5.20
N ARG A 344 1.48 -14.89 -4.32
CA ARG A 344 1.81 -13.70 -3.49
C ARG A 344 2.76 -12.72 -4.17
N ALA A 345 3.69 -13.18 -4.98
CA ALA A 345 4.74 -12.34 -5.58
C ALA A 345 4.25 -11.56 -6.81
N GLY A 346 3.10 -11.91 -7.39
CA GLY A 346 2.58 -11.27 -8.61
C GLY A 346 3.52 -11.37 -9.83
N SER A 347 4.69 -12.04 -9.68
CA SER A 347 5.68 -12.25 -10.75
C SER A 347 6.26 -13.66 -10.68
N MET A 348 6.04 -14.41 -11.76
CA MET A 348 6.55 -15.77 -11.94
C MET A 348 8.10 -15.83 -11.86
N ALA A 349 8.78 -14.76 -12.29
CA ALA A 349 10.23 -14.69 -12.31
C ALA A 349 10.85 -14.71 -10.91
N LEU A 350 10.28 -13.95 -9.95
CA LEU A 350 10.73 -13.94 -8.56
C LEU A 350 10.46 -15.28 -7.85
N ALA A 351 9.33 -15.92 -8.16
CA ALA A 351 9.02 -17.25 -7.65
C ALA A 351 10.06 -18.28 -8.10
N LEU A 352 10.42 -18.30 -9.39
CA LEU A 352 11.40 -19.22 -9.97
C LEU A 352 12.82 -18.99 -9.44
N THR A 353 13.27 -17.76 -9.26
CA THR A 353 14.61 -17.47 -8.72
C THR A 353 14.76 -17.90 -7.26
N LEU A 354 13.74 -17.68 -6.44
CA LEU A 354 13.73 -18.11 -5.03
C LEU A 354 13.70 -19.63 -4.89
N LEU A 355 12.90 -20.30 -5.72
CA LEU A 355 12.83 -21.77 -5.72
C LEU A 355 14.10 -22.39 -6.27
N GLY A 356 14.71 -21.79 -7.29
CA GLY A 356 16.01 -22.19 -7.79
C GLY A 356 17.11 -22.08 -6.73
N GLY A 357 17.12 -20.99 -5.97
CA GLY A 357 18.03 -20.78 -4.84
C GLY A 357 17.81 -21.81 -3.72
N LEU A 358 16.56 -22.07 -3.35
CA LEU A 358 16.22 -23.06 -2.32
C LEU A 358 16.58 -24.50 -2.78
N ALA A 359 16.29 -24.85 -4.02
CA ALA A 359 16.65 -26.13 -4.59
C ALA A 359 18.17 -26.32 -4.64
N ALA A 360 18.92 -25.29 -5.01
CA ALA A 360 20.38 -25.31 -5.03
C ALA A 360 20.98 -25.48 -3.63
N THR A 361 20.44 -24.79 -2.61
CA THR A 361 20.90 -24.94 -1.22
C THR A 361 20.59 -26.34 -0.67
N LEU A 362 19.40 -26.87 -0.94
CA LEU A 362 19.04 -28.24 -0.54
C LEU A 362 19.90 -29.31 -1.27
N PHE A 363 20.17 -29.11 -2.55
CA PHE A 363 21.05 -30.00 -3.32
C PHE A 363 22.47 -29.95 -2.77
N PHE A 364 22.99 -28.79 -2.45
CA PHE A 364 24.33 -28.64 -1.88
C PHE A 364 24.43 -29.24 -0.46
N ALA A 365 23.42 -29.07 0.38
CA ALA A 365 23.35 -29.70 1.69
C ALA A 365 23.28 -31.23 1.57
N TRP A 366 22.49 -31.78 0.63
CA TRP A 366 22.36 -33.20 0.37
C TRP A 366 23.65 -33.81 -0.20
N SER A 367 24.33 -33.11 -1.09
CA SER A 367 25.61 -33.59 -1.64
C SER A 367 26.70 -33.70 -0.56
N ARG A 368 26.73 -32.77 0.41
CA ARG A 368 27.67 -32.83 1.54
C ARG A 368 27.37 -33.94 2.54
N THR A 369 26.13 -34.32 2.76
CA THR A 369 25.75 -35.42 3.65
C THR A 369 26.04 -36.79 3.03
N ARG A 370 26.26 -36.87 1.72
CA ARG A 370 26.67 -38.12 1.03
C ARG A 370 28.20 -38.30 0.92
N SER A 371 28.94 -37.22 1.09
CA SER A 371 30.42 -37.25 1.02
C SER A 371 31.11 -37.31 2.41
N ALA A 372 30.34 -37.34 3.47
CA ALA A 372 30.74 -37.65 4.85
C ALA A 372 30.20 -39.00 5.29
#